data_3a12d902bfab11a3e47943a25f2f5bc1
#
_entry.id   3a12d902bfab11a3e47943a25f2f5bc1
#
_cell.length_a   1.000
_cell.length_b   1.000
_cell.length_c   1.000
_cell.angle_alpha   90.00
_cell.angle_beta   90.00
_cell.angle_gamma   90.00
#
_symmetry.space_group_name_H-M   'P 1'
#
loop_
_entity.id
_entity.type
_entity.pdbx_description
1 polymer ?
#
loop_
_entity_poly.entity_id
_entity_poly.type
_entity_poly.pdbx_seq_one_letter_code
_entity_poly.pdbx_strand_id
1 'polypeptide(L)'
;MKFIIKDILIICLFCCASSLNAQHAFPYKNPSLPTEERVNDLLNRMTLQEKIAQISHLQSWDVFDGQKLNTAKLAKMCGDKGYGFFEGFPLTAAQCRKNFRIIQTYLLEQTRLGIPGFSVAESLHGVVHEGSTIYPQNIAIGSTFNPELAYEMTKHIAGELNTIGVKQVLAPCIDVARELRWGRVEESFSEDPFLCARMAVAEVKGYMDHGISPMAKHYGPHGNP
;
A
#
# COMPACT_ATOMS: atom_id res chain seq x y z
N MET A 1 -9.16 42.56 37.99
CA MET A 1 -8.35 41.37 37.68
C MET A 1 -9.11 40.04 37.60
N LYS A 2 -10.04 39.73 38.51
CA LYS A 2 -10.84 38.47 38.48
C LYS A 2 -11.84 38.38 37.31
N PHE A 3 -12.36 39.47 36.78
CA PHE A 3 -13.30 39.44 35.63
C PHE A 3 -12.58 39.15 34.31
N ILE A 4 -11.39 39.69 34.05
CA ILE A 4 -10.63 39.48 32.82
C ILE A 4 -10.19 38.03 32.66
N ILE A 5 -9.84 37.35 33.76
CA ILE A 5 -9.41 35.94 33.73
C ILE A 5 -10.59 35.01 33.36
N LYS A 6 -11.80 35.31 33.78
CA LYS A 6 -13.00 34.51 33.44
C LYS A 6 -13.34 34.62 31.96
N ASP A 7 -13.24 35.83 31.40
CA ASP A 7 -13.55 36.05 29.99
C ASP A 7 -12.49 35.39 29.07
N ILE A 8 -11.21 35.43 29.45
CA ILE A 8 -10.12 34.73 28.73
C ILE A 8 -10.32 33.21 28.78
N LEU A 9 -10.73 32.66 29.92
CA LEU A 9 -10.98 31.21 30.06
C LEU A 9 -12.17 30.74 29.20
N ILE A 10 -13.22 31.57 29.10
CA ILE A 10 -14.39 31.29 28.27
C ILE A 10 -14.03 31.35 26.78
N ILE A 11 -13.23 32.33 26.36
CA ILE A 11 -12.75 32.45 24.99
C ILE A 11 -11.84 31.26 24.60
N CYS A 12 -10.92 30.85 25.48
CA CYS A 12 -10.08 29.67 25.26
C CYS A 12 -10.89 28.38 25.17
N LEU A 13 -11.92 28.19 26.00
CA LEU A 13 -12.84 27.04 25.95
C LEU A 13 -13.67 27.04 24.65
N PHE A 14 -14.13 28.19 24.18
CA PHE A 14 -14.84 28.31 22.91
C PHE A 14 -13.93 28.07 21.69
N CYS A 15 -12.69 28.54 21.71
CA CYS A 15 -11.71 28.23 20.65
C CYS A 15 -11.32 26.75 20.62
N CYS A 16 -11.15 26.09 21.77
CA CYS A 16 -10.91 24.67 21.85
C CYS A 16 -12.11 23.83 21.36
N ALA A 17 -13.34 24.24 21.70
CA ALA A 17 -14.56 23.57 21.24
C ALA A 17 -14.79 23.74 19.72
N SER A 18 -14.43 24.90 19.16
CA SER A 18 -14.51 25.13 17.71
C SER A 18 -13.47 24.30 16.93
N SER A 19 -12.27 24.12 17.49
CA SER A 19 -11.22 23.29 16.89
C SER A 19 -11.59 21.80 16.88
N LEU A 20 -12.29 21.31 17.90
CA LEU A 20 -12.80 19.93 17.98
C LEU A 20 -13.93 19.68 16.96
N ASN A 21 -14.81 20.66 16.73
CA ASN A 21 -15.88 20.54 15.73
C ASN A 21 -15.37 20.66 14.27
N ALA A 22 -14.29 21.38 14.03
CA ALA A 22 -13.68 21.48 12.69
C ALA A 22 -13.05 20.15 12.24
N GLN A 23 -12.62 19.31 13.18
CA GLN A 23 -12.04 17.98 12.90
C GLN A 23 -13.08 16.97 12.36
N HIS A 24 -14.38 17.23 12.56
CA HIS A 24 -15.50 16.39 12.12
C HIS A 24 -16.31 16.98 10.95
N ALA A 25 -15.79 18.01 10.25
CA ALA A 25 -16.47 18.60 9.09
C ALA A 25 -16.74 17.59 7.96
N PHE A 26 -16.02 16.46 7.95
CA PHE A 26 -16.16 15.39 6.96
C PHE A 26 -16.35 14.04 7.66
N PRO A 27 -17.55 13.43 7.60
CA PRO A 27 -17.82 12.12 8.20
C PRO A 27 -16.80 11.04 7.83
N TYR A 28 -16.36 10.99 6.56
CA TYR A 28 -15.37 10.00 6.13
C TYR A 28 -14.01 10.09 6.84
N LYS A 29 -13.66 11.24 7.41
CA LYS A 29 -12.42 11.45 8.20
C LYS A 29 -12.60 11.08 9.67
N ASN A 30 -13.82 10.83 10.13
CA ASN A 30 -14.07 10.48 11.52
C ASN A 30 -13.88 8.97 11.77
N PRO A 31 -12.80 8.54 12.46
CA PRO A 31 -12.52 7.12 12.68
C PRO A 31 -13.54 6.44 13.63
N SER A 32 -14.35 7.21 14.36
CA SER A 32 -15.36 6.68 15.28
C SER A 32 -16.64 6.23 14.56
N LEU A 33 -16.85 6.63 13.31
CA LEU A 33 -18.00 6.20 12.52
C LEU A 33 -17.76 4.81 11.88
N PRO A 34 -18.83 4.04 11.65
CA PRO A 34 -18.74 2.78 10.92
C PRO A 34 -18.10 2.95 9.55
N THR A 35 -17.32 1.96 9.12
CA THR A 35 -16.60 2.01 7.84
C THR A 35 -17.54 2.26 6.66
N GLU A 36 -18.69 1.60 6.61
CA GLU A 36 -19.69 1.77 5.54
C GLU A 36 -20.21 3.21 5.44
N GLU A 37 -20.48 3.85 6.58
CA GLU A 37 -20.92 5.25 6.63
C GLU A 37 -19.83 6.17 6.08
N ARG A 38 -18.58 5.96 6.47
CA ARG A 38 -17.42 6.72 6.00
C ARG A 38 -17.19 6.54 4.50
N VAL A 39 -17.29 5.31 4.01
CA VAL A 39 -17.14 4.98 2.58
C VAL A 39 -18.23 5.66 1.76
N ASN A 40 -19.49 5.55 2.19
CA ASN A 40 -20.63 6.15 1.49
C ASN A 40 -20.52 7.68 1.44
N ASP A 41 -20.15 8.33 2.55
CA ASP A 41 -19.93 9.79 2.56
C ASP A 41 -18.81 10.19 1.60
N LEU A 42 -17.67 9.47 1.60
CA LEU A 42 -16.56 9.74 0.70
C LEU A 42 -16.94 9.57 -0.77
N LEU A 43 -17.57 8.44 -1.14
CA LEU A 43 -17.98 8.14 -2.51
C LEU A 43 -18.95 9.18 -3.07
N ASN A 44 -19.86 9.71 -2.25
CA ASN A 44 -20.80 10.75 -2.64
C ASN A 44 -20.12 12.11 -2.90
N ARG A 45 -18.96 12.35 -2.32
CA ARG A 45 -18.15 13.57 -2.53
C ARG A 45 -17.22 13.49 -3.72
N MET A 46 -16.86 12.29 -4.14
CA MET A 46 -15.87 12.05 -5.19
C MET A 46 -16.44 12.34 -6.58
N THR A 47 -15.69 13.10 -7.36
CA THR A 47 -15.87 13.18 -8.81
C THR A 47 -15.47 11.87 -9.49
N LEU A 48 -15.88 11.68 -10.74
CA LEU A 48 -15.45 10.51 -11.52
C LEU A 48 -13.92 10.45 -11.66
N GLN A 49 -13.26 11.58 -11.87
CA GLN A 49 -11.80 11.67 -11.99
C GLN A 49 -11.10 11.24 -10.69
N GLU A 50 -11.63 11.64 -9.54
CA GLU A 50 -11.10 11.20 -8.25
C GLU A 50 -11.33 9.70 -8.01
N LYS A 51 -12.47 9.14 -8.40
CA LYS A 51 -12.73 7.70 -8.34
C LYS A 51 -11.74 6.92 -9.21
N ILE A 52 -11.50 7.39 -10.44
CA ILE A 52 -10.48 6.78 -11.33
C ILE A 52 -9.08 6.90 -10.72
N ALA A 53 -8.74 8.05 -10.12
CA ALA A 53 -7.44 8.23 -9.48
C ALA A 53 -7.22 7.25 -8.31
N GLN A 54 -8.26 6.89 -7.54
CA GLN A 54 -8.14 5.93 -6.45
C GLN A 54 -7.86 4.48 -6.89
N ILE A 55 -8.17 4.12 -8.13
CA ILE A 55 -7.82 2.82 -8.72
C ILE A 55 -6.61 2.89 -9.66
N SER A 56 -5.93 4.04 -9.70
CA SER A 56 -4.74 4.27 -10.50
C SER A 56 -3.47 4.16 -9.67
N HIS A 57 -2.40 3.69 -10.30
CA HIS A 57 -1.09 3.49 -9.71
C HIS A 57 -0.09 4.54 -10.22
N LEU A 58 0.51 5.29 -9.30
CA LEU A 58 1.59 6.24 -9.58
C LEU A 58 2.90 5.47 -9.61
N GLN A 59 3.47 5.34 -10.80
CA GLN A 59 4.71 4.62 -11.00
C GLN A 59 5.93 5.46 -10.57
N SER A 60 6.97 4.80 -10.11
CA SER A 60 8.18 5.49 -9.65
C SER A 60 8.82 6.35 -10.73
N TRP A 61 8.89 5.88 -11.98
CA TRP A 61 9.45 6.65 -13.11
C TRP A 61 8.66 7.91 -13.46
N ASP A 62 7.40 8.02 -13.07
CA ASP A 62 6.58 9.21 -13.31
C ASP A 62 7.00 10.39 -12.44
N VAL A 63 7.55 10.11 -11.26
CA VAL A 63 7.81 11.12 -10.22
C VAL A 63 9.26 11.16 -9.75
N PHE A 64 10.13 10.28 -10.23
CA PHE A 64 11.55 10.32 -9.90
C PHE A 64 12.40 10.82 -11.07
N ASP A 65 13.51 11.47 -10.76
CA ASP A 65 14.65 11.75 -11.64
C ASP A 65 15.82 10.88 -11.19
N GLY A 66 16.04 9.76 -11.88
CA GLY A 66 16.90 8.71 -11.35
C GLY A 66 16.39 8.24 -9.98
N GLN A 67 17.23 8.30 -8.96
CA GLN A 67 16.87 7.88 -7.58
C GLN A 67 16.27 8.99 -6.72
N LYS A 68 16.05 10.18 -7.24
CA LYS A 68 15.57 11.35 -6.48
C LYS A 68 14.11 11.64 -6.79
N LEU A 69 13.28 11.65 -5.76
CA LEU A 69 11.88 12.09 -5.88
C LEU A 69 11.82 13.56 -6.32
N ASN A 70 11.10 13.82 -7.40
CA ASN A 70 10.83 15.16 -7.93
C ASN A 70 9.43 15.63 -7.51
N THR A 71 9.37 16.53 -6.57
CA THR A 71 8.10 17.04 -6.01
C THR A 71 7.29 17.85 -7.03
N ALA A 72 7.92 18.46 -8.03
CA ALA A 72 7.20 19.15 -9.09
C ALA A 72 6.50 18.16 -10.05
N LYS A 73 7.15 17.04 -10.38
CA LYS A 73 6.51 15.94 -11.10
C LYS A 73 5.37 15.32 -10.29
N LEU A 74 5.58 15.09 -8.98
CA LEU A 74 4.56 14.59 -8.08
C LEU A 74 3.32 15.50 -8.10
N ALA A 75 3.50 16.80 -7.95
CA ALA A 75 2.43 17.79 -7.99
C ALA A 75 1.70 17.80 -9.34
N LYS A 76 2.45 17.70 -10.45
CA LYS A 76 1.87 17.64 -11.79
C LYS A 76 1.03 16.38 -12.02
N MET A 77 1.49 15.23 -11.54
CA MET A 77 0.81 13.94 -11.71
C MET A 77 -0.43 13.82 -10.83
N CYS A 78 -0.30 14.13 -9.54
CA CYS A 78 -1.39 14.00 -8.58
C CYS A 78 -2.44 15.09 -8.72
N GLY A 79 -2.02 16.34 -9.00
CA GLY A 79 -2.92 17.49 -8.97
C GLY A 79 -3.68 17.55 -7.64
N ASP A 80 -4.95 17.89 -7.68
CA ASP A 80 -5.87 17.91 -6.54
C ASP A 80 -6.66 16.60 -6.34
N LYS A 81 -6.59 15.66 -7.28
CA LYS A 81 -7.34 14.38 -7.28
C LYS A 81 -6.62 13.25 -6.56
N GLY A 82 -5.29 13.30 -6.45
CA GLY A 82 -4.46 12.27 -5.81
C GLY A 82 -4.24 11.00 -6.64
N TYR A 83 -3.81 9.94 -5.96
CA TYR A 83 -3.64 8.58 -6.48
C TYR A 83 -3.90 7.58 -5.36
N GLY A 84 -4.55 6.45 -5.68
CA GLY A 84 -4.86 5.41 -4.69
C GLY A 84 -3.66 4.53 -4.36
N PHE A 85 -2.74 4.35 -5.31
CA PHE A 85 -1.55 3.51 -5.16
C PHE A 85 -0.31 4.24 -5.64
N PHE A 86 0.83 3.98 -4.99
CA PHE A 86 2.11 4.52 -5.41
C PHE A 86 3.25 3.56 -5.08
N GLU A 87 4.26 3.57 -5.92
CA GLU A 87 5.45 2.73 -5.80
C GLU A 87 6.69 3.58 -5.50
N GLY A 88 7.65 2.99 -4.76
CA GLY A 88 8.95 3.58 -4.52
C GLY A 88 10.02 3.01 -5.43
N PHE A 89 11.14 3.71 -5.54
CA PHE A 89 12.36 3.18 -6.14
C PHE A 89 13.07 2.23 -5.18
N PRO A 90 13.82 1.22 -5.68
CA PRO A 90 14.67 0.37 -4.85
C PRO A 90 15.85 1.17 -4.29
N LEU A 91 15.67 1.71 -3.10
CA LEU A 91 16.59 2.56 -2.36
C LEU A 91 16.81 1.96 -0.96
N THR A 92 17.65 2.59 -0.14
CA THR A 92 17.76 2.20 1.26
C THR A 92 16.42 2.39 2.00
N ALA A 93 16.19 1.61 3.05
CA ALA A 93 14.96 1.71 3.86
C ALA A 93 14.67 3.14 4.36
N ALA A 94 15.70 3.88 4.73
CA ALA A 94 15.57 5.26 5.18
C ALA A 94 15.07 6.20 4.07
N GLN A 95 15.62 6.03 2.86
CA GLN A 95 15.23 6.81 1.68
C GLN A 95 13.80 6.47 1.24
N CYS A 96 13.42 5.18 1.23
CA CYS A 96 12.06 4.74 0.94
C CYS A 96 11.07 5.40 1.90
N ARG A 97 11.29 5.29 3.21
CA ARG A 97 10.42 5.93 4.22
C ARG A 97 10.30 7.44 4.04
N LYS A 98 11.42 8.11 3.74
CA LYS A 98 11.41 9.56 3.48
C LYS A 98 10.55 9.90 2.27
N ASN A 99 10.73 9.19 1.16
CA ASN A 99 9.99 9.43 -0.08
C ASN A 99 8.50 9.13 0.09
N PHE A 100 8.15 8.01 0.71
CA PHE A 100 6.76 7.65 0.99
C PHE A 100 6.07 8.67 1.90
N ARG A 101 6.78 9.20 2.89
CA ARG A 101 6.24 10.29 3.72
C ARG A 101 5.94 11.53 2.89
N ILE A 102 6.83 11.94 1.98
CA ILE A 102 6.60 13.10 1.11
C ILE A 102 5.37 12.87 0.23
N ILE A 103 5.24 11.69 -0.39
CA ILE A 103 4.09 11.35 -1.24
C ILE A 103 2.80 11.35 -0.40
N GLN A 104 2.78 10.68 0.75
CA GLN A 104 1.61 10.66 1.64
C GLN A 104 1.22 12.05 2.14
N THR A 105 2.20 12.88 2.54
CA THR A 105 1.93 14.26 2.94
C THR A 105 1.27 15.04 1.82
N TYR A 106 1.77 14.89 0.58
CA TYR A 106 1.14 15.52 -0.58
C TYR A 106 -0.31 15.06 -0.75
N LEU A 107 -0.56 13.75 -0.74
CA LEU A 107 -1.90 13.18 -0.91
C LEU A 107 -2.87 13.66 0.17
N LEU A 108 -2.42 13.75 1.42
CA LEU A 108 -3.26 14.14 2.56
C LEU A 108 -3.53 15.65 2.62
N GLU A 109 -2.56 16.49 2.25
CA GLU A 109 -2.57 17.93 2.53
C GLU A 109 -2.79 18.79 1.28
N GLN A 110 -2.44 18.27 0.08
CA GLN A 110 -2.48 19.03 -1.17
C GLN A 110 -3.58 18.56 -2.13
N THR A 111 -4.31 17.47 -1.79
CA THR A 111 -5.44 17.03 -2.60
C THR A 111 -6.77 17.41 -1.96
N ARG A 112 -7.80 17.57 -2.78
CA ARG A 112 -9.12 18.07 -2.33
C ARG A 112 -9.76 17.22 -1.21
N LEU A 113 -9.64 15.90 -1.29
CA LEU A 113 -10.25 14.99 -0.32
C LEU A 113 -9.27 14.50 0.75
N GLY A 114 -7.96 14.64 0.53
CA GLY A 114 -6.95 14.20 1.49
C GLY A 114 -7.01 12.71 1.75
N ILE A 115 -7.11 11.89 0.68
CA ILE A 115 -7.15 10.43 0.78
C ILE A 115 -5.71 9.92 0.73
N PRO A 116 -5.26 9.11 1.72
CA PRO A 116 -3.94 8.49 1.67
C PRO A 116 -3.88 7.43 0.57
N GLY A 117 -2.69 7.23 -0.02
CA GLY A 117 -2.46 6.15 -0.97
C GLY A 117 -1.85 4.91 -0.33
N PHE A 118 -2.02 3.75 -0.96
CA PHE A 118 -1.29 2.55 -0.62
C PHE A 118 0.11 2.59 -1.21
N SER A 119 1.13 2.40 -0.36
CA SER A 119 2.49 2.16 -0.79
C SER A 119 2.64 0.70 -1.23
N VAL A 120 3.06 0.50 -2.48
CA VAL A 120 3.10 -0.82 -3.13
C VAL A 120 4.54 -1.21 -3.44
N ALA A 121 4.84 -2.50 -3.42
CA ALA A 121 6.08 -3.06 -3.93
C ALA A 121 5.86 -4.44 -4.55
N GLU A 122 6.71 -4.79 -5.52
CA GLU A 122 6.92 -6.18 -5.91
C GLU A 122 7.67 -6.92 -4.80
N SER A 123 7.22 -8.12 -4.46
CA SER A 123 7.85 -8.91 -3.40
C SER A 123 7.47 -10.39 -3.50
N LEU A 124 7.74 -11.01 -4.66
CA LEU A 124 7.44 -12.42 -4.89
C LEU A 124 8.25 -13.35 -3.98
N HIS A 125 9.52 -13.02 -3.78
CA HIS A 125 10.46 -13.79 -2.94
C HIS A 125 11.43 -12.90 -2.17
N GLY A 126 10.93 -11.76 -1.69
CA GLY A 126 11.68 -10.71 -1.01
C GLY A 126 11.52 -9.38 -1.72
N VAL A 127 11.65 -8.30 -0.99
CA VAL A 127 11.52 -6.95 -1.54
C VAL A 127 12.85 -6.48 -2.13
N VAL A 128 12.84 -5.97 -3.37
CA VAL A 128 14.05 -5.53 -4.05
C VAL A 128 14.42 -4.10 -3.61
N HIS A 129 15.20 -4.00 -2.54
CA HIS A 129 15.85 -2.74 -2.15
C HIS A 129 17.19 -3.00 -1.45
N GLU A 130 17.99 -1.98 -1.27
CA GLU A 130 19.30 -2.10 -0.64
C GLU A 130 19.18 -2.56 0.82
N GLY A 131 19.82 -3.69 1.14
CA GLY A 131 19.85 -4.29 2.47
C GLY A 131 18.71 -5.26 2.77
N SER A 132 17.82 -5.55 1.81
CA SER A 132 16.79 -6.59 1.95
C SER A 132 17.34 -7.98 1.68
N THR A 133 16.63 -8.95 2.23
CA THR A 133 16.86 -10.37 1.98
C THR A 133 16.12 -10.83 0.73
N ILE A 134 16.83 -11.50 -0.17
CA ILE A 134 16.24 -12.21 -1.31
C ILE A 134 16.18 -13.70 -0.99
N TYR A 135 14.99 -14.23 -1.07
CA TYR A 135 14.67 -15.64 -0.81
C TYR A 135 14.68 -16.45 -2.12
N PRO A 136 14.64 -17.78 -2.07
CA PRO A 136 14.47 -18.61 -3.26
C PRO A 136 13.17 -18.25 -4.00
N GLN A 137 13.17 -18.41 -5.31
CA GLN A 137 11.98 -18.24 -6.17
C GLN A 137 10.85 -19.19 -5.74
N ASN A 138 9.60 -18.82 -6.04
CA ASN A 138 8.43 -19.57 -5.60
C ASN A 138 8.40 -21.02 -6.09
N ILE A 139 8.94 -21.29 -7.28
CA ILE A 139 9.07 -22.68 -7.77
C ILE A 139 9.97 -23.54 -6.87
N ALA A 140 11.02 -22.96 -6.29
CA ALA A 140 11.88 -23.65 -5.33
C ALA A 140 11.18 -23.83 -3.98
N ILE A 141 10.42 -22.82 -3.52
CA ILE A 141 9.61 -22.92 -2.30
C ILE A 141 8.52 -23.98 -2.48
N GLY A 142 7.83 -24.00 -3.63
CA GLY A 142 6.85 -25.03 -3.99
C GLY A 142 7.44 -26.45 -3.97
N SER A 143 8.66 -26.62 -4.46
CA SER A 143 9.38 -27.92 -4.47
C SER A 143 9.69 -28.47 -3.07
N THR A 144 9.53 -27.68 -2.03
CA THR A 144 9.66 -28.14 -0.64
C THR A 144 8.43 -28.91 -0.16
N PHE A 145 7.28 -28.75 -0.82
CA PHE A 145 5.96 -29.26 -0.41
C PHE A 145 5.60 -28.85 1.03
N ASN A 146 6.16 -27.74 1.52
CA ASN A 146 6.02 -27.28 2.89
C ASN A 146 5.38 -25.88 2.97
N PRO A 147 4.05 -25.79 3.13
CA PRO A 147 3.35 -24.48 3.26
C PRO A 147 3.80 -23.67 4.48
N GLU A 148 4.23 -24.29 5.57
CA GLU A 148 4.72 -23.58 6.75
C GLU A 148 5.99 -22.79 6.43
N LEU A 149 6.87 -23.33 5.60
CA LEU A 149 8.06 -22.62 5.14
C LEU A 149 7.69 -21.37 4.32
N ALA A 150 6.67 -21.46 3.47
CA ALA A 150 6.15 -20.32 2.70
C ALA A 150 5.57 -19.23 3.63
N TYR A 151 4.83 -19.62 4.66
CA TYR A 151 4.33 -18.71 5.69
C TYR A 151 5.47 -18.01 6.43
N GLU A 152 6.45 -18.74 6.94
CA GLU A 152 7.58 -18.15 7.67
C GLU A 152 8.42 -17.23 6.78
N MET A 153 8.63 -17.57 5.51
CA MET A 153 9.30 -16.71 4.54
C MET A 153 8.57 -15.36 4.42
N THR A 154 7.27 -15.39 4.16
CA THR A 154 6.49 -14.16 3.96
C THR A 154 6.30 -13.34 5.23
N LYS A 155 6.28 -13.96 6.39
CA LYS A 155 6.35 -13.29 7.69
C LYS A 155 7.64 -12.45 7.84
N HIS A 156 8.79 -13.00 7.48
CA HIS A 156 10.05 -12.25 7.50
C HIS A 156 10.06 -11.12 6.46
N ILE A 157 9.61 -11.39 5.24
CA ILE A 157 9.47 -10.38 4.19
C ILE A 157 8.54 -9.24 4.66
N ALA A 158 7.42 -9.55 5.28
CA ALA A 158 6.49 -8.56 5.83
C ALA A 158 7.15 -7.67 6.90
N GLY A 159 8.04 -8.23 7.70
CA GLY A 159 8.86 -7.47 8.64
C GLY A 159 9.73 -6.43 7.92
N GLU A 160 10.43 -6.81 6.87
CA GLU A 160 11.26 -5.90 6.05
C GLU A 160 10.38 -4.84 5.36
N LEU A 161 9.25 -5.23 4.74
CA LEU A 161 8.31 -4.31 4.10
C LEU A 161 7.79 -3.24 5.06
N ASN A 162 7.46 -3.62 6.30
CA ASN A 162 7.04 -2.67 7.32
C ASN A 162 8.16 -1.66 7.65
N THR A 163 9.43 -2.07 7.64
CA THR A 163 10.55 -1.15 7.90
C THR A 163 10.73 -0.10 6.82
N ILE A 164 10.40 -0.40 5.58
CA ILE A 164 10.47 0.55 4.45
C ILE A 164 9.18 1.35 4.26
N GLY A 165 8.09 0.94 4.92
CA GLY A 165 6.79 1.63 4.87
C GLY A 165 5.86 1.17 3.75
N VAL A 166 6.11 0.02 3.14
CA VAL A 166 5.20 -0.62 2.19
C VAL A 166 4.02 -1.23 2.92
N LYS A 167 2.83 -1.14 2.33
CA LYS A 167 1.58 -1.65 2.90
C LYS A 167 0.84 -2.64 2.01
N GLN A 168 1.24 -2.74 0.75
CA GLN A 168 0.70 -3.72 -0.19
C GLN A 168 1.81 -4.33 -1.03
N VAL A 169 1.68 -5.63 -1.33
CA VAL A 169 2.60 -6.34 -2.22
C VAL A 169 1.85 -6.95 -3.40
N LEU A 170 2.50 -6.98 -4.57
CA LEU A 170 2.00 -7.62 -5.77
C LEU A 170 2.42 -9.11 -5.79
N ALA A 171 2.02 -9.83 -4.75
CA ALA A 171 2.33 -11.22 -4.47
C ALA A 171 1.20 -11.87 -3.65
N PRO A 172 1.06 -13.23 -3.67
CA PRO A 172 1.81 -14.21 -4.44
C PRO A 172 1.39 -14.32 -5.91
N CYS A 173 2.27 -14.91 -6.75
CA CYS A 173 1.89 -15.40 -8.08
C CYS A 173 1.25 -16.78 -7.93
N ILE A 174 -0.06 -16.86 -8.20
CA ILE A 174 -0.86 -18.10 -8.05
C ILE A 174 -1.14 -18.81 -9.38
N ASP A 175 -0.49 -18.34 -10.45
CA ASP A 175 -0.59 -18.99 -11.76
C ASP A 175 -0.05 -20.43 -11.70
N VAL A 176 -0.68 -21.33 -12.42
CA VAL A 176 -0.27 -22.74 -12.50
C VAL A 176 0.70 -22.90 -13.66
N ALA A 177 1.92 -23.40 -13.41
CA ALA A 177 3.00 -23.55 -14.38
C ALA A 177 2.74 -24.70 -15.36
N ARG A 178 1.79 -24.56 -16.30
CA ARG A 178 1.44 -25.60 -17.28
C ARG A 178 2.24 -25.52 -18.58
N GLU A 179 2.69 -24.33 -18.95
CA GLU A 179 3.46 -24.07 -20.16
C GLU A 179 4.86 -23.58 -19.82
N LEU A 180 5.84 -24.47 -19.94
CA LEU A 180 7.22 -24.20 -19.53
C LEU A 180 7.97 -23.15 -20.37
N ARG A 181 7.43 -22.80 -21.55
CA ARG A 181 7.98 -21.69 -22.36
C ARG A 181 7.59 -20.32 -21.84
N TRP A 182 6.63 -20.26 -20.90
CA TRP A 182 6.29 -19.01 -20.24
C TRP A 182 7.46 -18.48 -19.41
N GLY A 183 7.89 -17.25 -19.68
CA GLY A 183 9.09 -16.64 -19.08
C GLY A 183 8.99 -16.32 -17.59
N ARG A 184 7.87 -16.69 -16.90
CA ARG A 184 7.66 -16.41 -15.48
C ARG A 184 7.31 -17.68 -14.68
N VAL A 185 7.70 -18.84 -15.17
CA VAL A 185 7.45 -20.13 -14.51
C VAL A 185 8.04 -20.18 -13.11
N GLU A 186 9.18 -19.54 -12.89
CA GLU A 186 9.87 -19.49 -11.58
C GLU A 186 9.09 -18.71 -10.52
N GLU A 187 8.16 -17.83 -10.92
CA GLU A 187 7.30 -17.11 -9.99
C GLU A 187 6.12 -17.96 -9.47
N SER A 188 5.83 -19.06 -10.15
CA SER A 188 4.77 -20.03 -9.78
C SER A 188 5.28 -21.07 -8.78
N PHE A 189 4.38 -21.62 -7.97
CA PHE A 189 4.76 -22.68 -7.02
C PHE A 189 4.89 -24.05 -7.68
N SER A 190 4.06 -24.37 -8.70
CA SER A 190 3.95 -25.72 -9.26
C SER A 190 3.10 -25.75 -10.54
N GLU A 191 3.14 -26.90 -11.24
CA GLU A 191 2.17 -27.29 -12.24
C GLU A 191 0.88 -27.91 -11.65
N ASP A 192 0.90 -28.27 -10.36
CA ASP A 192 -0.23 -28.81 -9.62
C ASP A 192 -1.06 -27.68 -8.97
N PRO A 193 -2.33 -27.48 -9.35
CA PRO A 193 -3.17 -26.44 -8.79
C PRO A 193 -3.45 -26.62 -7.30
N PHE A 194 -3.46 -27.86 -6.78
CA PHE A 194 -3.64 -28.10 -5.35
C PHE A 194 -2.43 -27.59 -4.55
N LEU A 195 -1.22 -27.90 -4.98
CA LEU A 195 0.00 -27.42 -4.35
C LEU A 195 0.09 -25.88 -4.44
N CYS A 196 -0.18 -25.30 -5.62
CA CYS A 196 -0.23 -23.85 -5.79
C CYS A 196 -1.19 -23.20 -4.79
N ALA A 197 -2.40 -23.74 -4.64
CA ALA A 197 -3.39 -23.19 -3.71
C ALA A 197 -2.93 -23.28 -2.25
N ARG A 198 -2.31 -24.39 -1.84
CA ARG A 198 -1.82 -24.58 -0.47
C ARG A 198 -0.68 -23.62 -0.12
N MET A 199 0.27 -23.46 -1.04
CA MET A 199 1.40 -22.55 -0.87
C MET A 199 0.93 -21.08 -0.87
N ALA A 200 0.04 -20.71 -1.80
CA ALA A 200 -0.52 -19.37 -1.90
C ALA A 200 -1.29 -18.95 -0.63
N VAL A 201 -2.11 -19.85 -0.08
CA VAL A 201 -2.81 -19.57 1.20
C VAL A 201 -1.84 -19.31 2.33
N ALA A 202 -0.73 -20.04 2.39
CA ALA A 202 0.30 -19.83 3.41
C ALA A 202 0.99 -18.48 3.27
N GLU A 203 1.39 -18.09 2.05
CA GLU A 203 1.98 -16.77 1.80
C GLU A 203 1.02 -15.62 2.08
N VAL A 204 -0.23 -15.72 1.62
CA VAL A 204 -1.26 -14.71 1.90
C VAL A 204 -1.40 -14.50 3.41
N LYS A 205 -1.49 -15.59 4.19
CA LYS A 205 -1.56 -15.51 5.65
C LYS A 205 -0.31 -14.88 6.25
N GLY A 206 0.89 -15.27 5.79
CA GLY A 206 2.14 -14.71 6.29
C GLY A 206 2.22 -13.20 6.12
N TYR A 207 1.75 -12.66 4.98
CA TYR A 207 1.65 -11.21 4.78
C TYR A 207 0.58 -10.56 5.65
N MET A 208 -0.66 -11.11 5.64
CA MET A 208 -1.81 -10.52 6.34
C MET A 208 -1.62 -10.48 7.86
N ASP A 209 -1.14 -11.55 8.45
CA ASP A 209 -0.91 -11.64 9.89
C ASP A 209 0.14 -10.63 10.39
N HIS A 210 0.94 -10.08 9.45
CA HIS A 210 1.98 -9.09 9.74
C HIS A 210 1.69 -7.70 9.15
N GLY A 211 0.43 -7.42 8.82
CA GLY A 211 -0.05 -6.07 8.46
C GLY A 211 0.33 -5.60 7.06
N ILE A 212 0.60 -6.53 6.14
CA ILE A 212 0.80 -6.27 4.72
C ILE A 212 -0.39 -6.82 3.94
N SER A 213 -0.93 -6.04 3.01
CA SER A 213 -2.01 -6.46 2.11
C SER A 213 -1.42 -7.20 0.89
N PRO A 214 -1.60 -8.52 0.74
CA PRO A 214 -1.15 -9.23 -0.45
C PRO A 214 -2.14 -9.03 -1.60
N MET A 215 -1.62 -9.10 -2.84
CA MET A 215 -2.40 -9.12 -4.07
C MET A 215 -2.06 -10.38 -4.84
N ALA A 216 -2.86 -11.43 -4.65
CA ALA A 216 -2.73 -12.66 -5.42
C ALA A 216 -2.92 -12.37 -6.92
N LYS A 217 -1.98 -12.80 -7.74
CA LYS A 217 -1.93 -12.51 -9.18
C LYS A 217 -1.65 -13.77 -9.99
N HIS A 218 -2.10 -13.87 -11.25
CA HIS A 218 -2.82 -12.84 -11.98
C HIS A 218 -4.29 -13.28 -12.13
N TYR A 219 -5.21 -12.32 -12.16
CA TYR A 219 -6.61 -12.61 -12.40
C TYR A 219 -6.86 -12.96 -13.87
N GLY A 220 -7.52 -14.08 -14.11
CA GLY A 220 -7.70 -14.65 -15.45
C GLY A 220 -6.53 -15.53 -15.87
N PRO A 221 -6.57 -16.14 -17.06
CA PRO A 221 -5.50 -17.01 -17.52
C PRO A 221 -4.24 -16.18 -17.84
N HIS A 222 -3.14 -16.54 -17.21
CA HIS A 222 -1.81 -16.03 -17.50
C HIS A 222 -0.83 -17.20 -17.56
N GLY A 223 0.24 -17.07 -18.37
CA GLY A 223 1.18 -18.17 -18.54
C GLY A 223 0.75 -19.26 -19.53
N ASN A 224 -0.31 -19.06 -20.27
CA ASN A 224 -0.65 -19.86 -21.45
C ASN A 224 -0.41 -19.03 -22.70
N PRO A 225 0.31 -19.58 -23.73
CA PRO A 225 0.48 -18.94 -25.02
C PRO A 225 -0.82 -18.93 -25.82
#